data_cbdd24e156576be3a384cb5283f35324
#
_entry.id   cbdd24e156576be3a384cb5283f35324
#
_cell.length_a   1.000
_cell.length_b   1.000
_cell.length_c   1.000
_cell.angle_alpha   90.00
_cell.angle_beta   90.00
_cell.angle_gamma   90.00
#
_symmetry.space_group_name_H-M   'P 1'
#
loop_
_entity.id
_entity.type
_entity.pdbx_description
1 polymer ?
#
loop_
_entity_poly.entity_id
_entity_poly.type
_entity_poly.pdbx_seq_one_letter_code
_entity_poly.pdbx_strand_id
1 'polypeptide(L)'
;ADIMDPAAACAALERLAGELGGMDLCVVSAGTGDLNPGLDYALEEPAIRTNVVGWTAAVDWAYGRFEERGGGHLVVITSVGGLRGGGAAPAYNASKAYQINYAEGLRQRAAKSGLPLPVTDIRPGFVATEMAKGEGLFWVMPVDRVVEGIVRAIRRRRSVAVVTRRWRLPAWLIRHMPECIYRKMG
;
A
#
# COMPACT_ATOMS: atom_id res chain seq x y z
N ALA A 1 10.99 14.89 -1.45
CA ALA A 1 11.56 14.44 -0.16
C ALA A 1 11.75 12.93 -0.23
N ASP A 2 12.81 12.44 0.40
CA ASP A 2 13.01 11.00 0.56
C ASP A 2 12.17 10.51 1.75
N ILE A 3 11.31 9.52 1.50
CA ILE A 3 10.44 8.96 2.56
C ILE A 3 11.24 8.15 3.60
N MET A 4 12.48 7.74 3.28
CA MET A 4 13.38 7.07 4.23
C MET A 4 13.93 8.02 5.30
N ASP A 5 13.74 9.33 5.14
CA ASP A 5 13.89 10.34 6.20
C ASP A 5 12.49 10.83 6.61
N PRO A 6 11.86 10.24 7.65
CA PRO A 6 10.51 10.58 8.06
C PRO A 6 10.32 12.03 8.44
N ALA A 7 11.33 12.65 9.07
CA ALA A 7 11.24 14.04 9.51
C ALA A 7 11.22 14.99 8.30
N ALA A 8 12.15 14.80 7.35
CA ALA A 8 12.19 15.61 6.12
C ALA A 8 10.94 15.37 5.25
N ALA A 9 10.44 14.13 5.18
CA ALA A 9 9.22 13.80 4.45
C ALA A 9 8.00 14.50 5.05
N CYS A 10 7.77 14.41 6.36
CA CYS A 10 6.65 15.10 7.04
C CYS A 10 6.75 16.61 6.90
N ALA A 11 7.93 17.21 7.04
CA ALA A 11 8.13 18.65 6.84
C ALA A 11 7.79 19.09 5.40
N ALA A 12 8.14 18.27 4.41
CA ALA A 12 7.79 18.54 3.01
C ALA A 12 6.28 18.43 2.77
N LEU A 13 5.62 17.44 3.34
CA LEU A 13 4.17 17.26 3.25
C LEU A 13 3.43 18.42 3.91
N GLU A 14 3.89 18.88 5.08
CA GLU A 14 3.32 20.03 5.78
C GLU A 14 3.40 21.31 4.94
N ARG A 15 4.58 21.58 4.35
CA ARG A 15 4.77 22.73 3.47
C ARG A 15 3.83 22.68 2.27
N LEU A 16 3.76 21.52 1.59
CA LEU A 16 2.89 21.33 0.41
C LEU A 16 1.41 21.50 0.76
N ALA A 17 0.96 20.97 1.90
CA ALA A 17 -0.41 21.14 2.36
C ALA A 17 -0.74 22.61 2.65
N GLY A 18 0.22 23.37 3.20
CA GLY A 18 0.12 24.81 3.40
C GLY A 18 0.03 25.59 2.08
N GLU A 19 0.91 25.29 1.12
CA GLU A 19 0.92 25.92 -0.21
C GLU A 19 -0.39 25.66 -1.01
N LEU A 20 -1.00 24.49 -0.82
CA LEU A 20 -2.29 24.13 -1.44
C LEU A 20 -3.51 24.74 -0.72
N GLY A 21 -3.34 25.39 0.42
CA GLY A 21 -4.45 25.88 1.24
C GLY A 21 -5.24 24.79 1.95
N GLY A 22 -4.69 23.58 2.02
CA GLY A 22 -5.27 22.42 2.67
C GLY A 22 -5.23 21.14 1.82
N MET A 23 -5.77 20.05 2.36
CA MET A 23 -5.74 18.73 1.72
C MET A 23 -7.03 17.97 2.02
N ASP A 24 -7.76 17.53 0.99
CA ASP A 24 -8.99 16.74 1.12
C ASP A 24 -8.74 15.26 0.78
N LEU A 25 -7.66 14.97 0.04
CA LEU A 25 -7.26 13.64 -0.39
C LEU A 25 -5.75 13.50 -0.26
N CYS A 26 -5.29 12.44 0.40
CA CYS A 26 -3.90 12.04 0.40
C CYS A 26 -3.75 10.63 -0.17
N VAL A 27 -2.90 10.46 -1.17
CA VAL A 27 -2.58 9.16 -1.77
C VAL A 27 -1.13 8.81 -1.44
N VAL A 28 -0.93 7.86 -0.53
CA VAL A 28 0.40 7.35 -0.19
C VAL A 28 0.73 6.18 -1.11
N SER A 29 1.54 6.46 -2.13
CA SER A 29 1.95 5.51 -3.17
C SER A 29 3.41 5.07 -3.04
N ALA A 30 4.16 5.66 -2.13
CA ALA A 30 5.55 5.32 -1.92
C ALA A 30 5.72 3.84 -1.54
N GLY A 31 6.70 3.21 -2.13
CA GLY A 31 7.01 1.81 -1.87
C GLY A 31 8.09 1.28 -2.79
N THR A 32 8.88 0.35 -2.31
CA THR A 32 9.93 -0.35 -3.06
C THR A 32 9.95 -1.83 -2.68
N GLY A 33 10.66 -2.63 -3.45
CA GLY A 33 10.90 -4.03 -3.16
C GLY A 33 11.68 -4.70 -4.27
N ASP A 34 12.57 -5.58 -3.87
CA ASP A 34 13.41 -6.38 -4.75
C ASP A 34 13.20 -7.87 -4.51
N LEU A 35 13.56 -8.68 -5.50
CA LEU A 35 13.66 -10.13 -5.32
C LEU A 35 14.91 -10.43 -4.51
N ASN A 36 14.78 -11.30 -3.53
CA ASN A 36 15.87 -11.66 -2.62
C ASN A 36 15.84 -13.14 -2.24
N PRO A 37 16.07 -14.05 -3.19
CA PRO A 37 16.08 -15.49 -2.92
C PRO A 37 17.24 -15.91 -1.99
N GLY A 38 18.30 -15.09 -1.90
CA GLY A 38 19.47 -15.33 -1.04
C GLY A 38 19.33 -14.81 0.37
N LEU A 39 18.25 -14.13 0.73
CA LEU A 39 18.02 -13.47 2.03
C LEU A 39 19.15 -12.51 2.43
N ASP A 40 19.66 -11.74 1.46
CA ASP A 40 20.62 -10.68 1.71
C ASP A 40 19.92 -9.50 2.39
N TYR A 41 20.34 -9.19 3.62
CA TYR A 41 19.77 -8.09 4.41
C TYR A 41 19.89 -6.73 3.71
N ALA A 42 20.96 -6.49 2.96
CA ALA A 42 21.13 -5.23 2.23
C ALA A 42 20.04 -4.96 1.18
N LEU A 43 19.42 -6.02 0.63
CA LEU A 43 18.27 -5.92 -0.26
C LEU A 43 16.94 -5.78 0.48
N GLU A 44 16.85 -6.25 1.72
CA GLU A 44 15.64 -6.20 2.55
C GLU A 44 15.46 -4.84 3.24
N GLU A 45 16.56 -4.26 3.75
CA GLU A 45 16.53 -3.03 4.56
C GLU A 45 15.84 -1.86 3.83
N PRO A 46 16.11 -1.55 2.55
CA PRO A 46 15.44 -0.46 1.85
C PRO A 46 13.92 -0.63 1.79
N ALA A 47 13.44 -1.86 1.59
CA ALA A 47 12.01 -2.15 1.58
C ALA A 47 11.38 -1.92 2.96
N ILE A 48 12.05 -2.30 4.04
CA ILE A 48 11.58 -2.07 5.41
C ILE A 48 11.56 -0.56 5.72
N ARG A 49 12.65 0.15 5.44
CA ARG A 49 12.74 1.59 5.70
C ARG A 49 11.69 2.38 4.94
N THR A 50 11.52 2.10 3.65
CA THR A 50 10.54 2.78 2.80
C THR A 50 9.11 2.38 3.13
N ASN A 51 8.81 1.06 3.11
CA ASN A 51 7.42 0.58 3.14
C ASN A 51 6.85 0.49 4.56
N VAL A 52 7.69 0.48 5.59
CA VAL A 52 7.25 0.43 6.99
C VAL A 52 7.53 1.76 7.66
N VAL A 53 8.79 2.15 7.84
CA VAL A 53 9.14 3.31 8.67
C VAL A 53 8.65 4.61 8.02
N GLY A 54 9.11 4.93 6.82
CA GLY A 54 8.75 6.17 6.12
C GLY A 54 7.27 6.21 5.72
N TRP A 55 6.75 5.07 5.27
CA TRP A 55 5.33 4.95 4.92
C TRP A 55 4.43 5.22 6.13
N THR A 56 4.74 4.68 7.31
CA THR A 56 3.96 4.91 8.53
C THR A 56 3.97 6.39 8.91
N ALA A 57 5.13 7.03 8.89
CA ALA A 57 5.23 8.46 9.21
C ALA A 57 4.36 9.32 8.28
N ALA A 58 4.39 9.06 6.97
CA ALA A 58 3.57 9.79 6.00
C ALA A 58 2.06 9.54 6.18
N VAL A 59 1.69 8.30 6.48
CA VAL A 59 0.29 7.91 6.72
C VAL A 59 -0.24 8.52 8.00
N ASP A 60 0.54 8.48 9.09
CA ASP A 60 0.14 9.07 10.39
C ASP A 60 0.02 10.57 10.29
N TRP A 61 0.97 11.23 9.62
CA TRP A 61 0.89 12.66 9.35
C TRP A 61 -0.41 13.00 8.60
N ALA A 62 -0.69 12.31 7.49
CA ALA A 62 -1.89 12.58 6.68
C ALA A 62 -3.19 12.30 7.46
N TYR A 63 -3.22 11.21 8.20
CA TYR A 63 -4.38 10.84 9.03
C TYR A 63 -4.64 11.87 10.13
N GLY A 64 -3.60 12.29 10.86
CA GLY A 64 -3.69 13.32 11.89
C GLY A 64 -4.21 14.65 11.34
N ARG A 65 -3.72 15.09 10.18
CA ARG A 65 -4.22 16.31 9.52
C ARG A 65 -5.70 16.20 9.14
N PHE A 66 -6.17 15.04 8.73
CA PHE A 66 -7.60 14.82 8.48
C PHE A 66 -8.43 14.80 9.77
N GLU A 67 -7.91 14.24 10.86
CA GLU A 67 -8.58 14.30 12.17
C GLU A 67 -8.73 15.76 12.64
N GLU A 68 -7.66 16.56 12.57
CA GLU A 68 -7.66 17.99 12.95
C GLU A 68 -8.65 18.83 12.14
N ARG A 69 -8.79 18.53 10.84
CA ARG A 69 -9.72 19.24 9.95
C ARG A 69 -11.17 18.73 10.03
N GLY A 70 -11.42 17.68 10.76
CA GLY A 70 -12.75 17.07 10.87
C GLY A 70 -13.15 16.18 9.70
N GLY A 71 -12.21 15.75 8.88
CA GLY A 71 -12.44 14.82 7.77
C GLY A 71 -11.45 14.93 6.62
N GLY A 72 -11.54 13.99 5.69
CA GLY A 72 -10.67 13.89 4.52
C GLY A 72 -10.72 12.48 3.95
N HIS A 73 -9.83 12.13 3.01
CA HIS A 73 -9.77 10.80 2.43
C HIS A 73 -8.32 10.32 2.33
N LEU A 74 -7.97 9.31 3.13
CA LEU A 74 -6.67 8.66 3.04
C LEU A 74 -6.74 7.46 2.07
N VAL A 75 -5.81 7.40 1.14
CA VAL A 75 -5.66 6.30 0.18
C VAL A 75 -4.24 5.74 0.29
N VAL A 76 -4.12 4.45 0.45
CA VAL A 76 -2.83 3.76 0.50
C VAL A 76 -2.72 2.72 -0.62
N ILE A 77 -1.57 2.65 -1.27
CA ILE A 77 -1.28 1.66 -2.30
C ILE A 77 -0.47 0.54 -1.68
N THR A 78 -1.15 -0.56 -1.38
CA THR A 78 -0.54 -1.77 -0.82
C THR A 78 -0.19 -2.78 -1.92
N SER A 79 -0.56 -4.03 -1.82
CA SER A 79 -0.38 -5.05 -2.88
C SER A 79 -1.17 -6.31 -2.56
N VAL A 80 -1.52 -7.11 -3.57
CA VAL A 80 -1.95 -8.50 -3.37
C VAL A 80 -0.82 -9.35 -2.78
N GLY A 81 0.45 -8.97 -2.99
CA GLY A 81 1.61 -9.61 -2.38
C GLY A 81 1.64 -9.54 -0.84
N GLY A 82 0.91 -8.60 -0.22
CA GLY A 82 0.76 -8.54 1.23
C GLY A 82 -0.29 -9.50 1.82
N LEU A 83 -0.95 -10.32 0.99
CA LEU A 83 -1.96 -11.27 1.49
C LEU A 83 -1.35 -12.54 2.08
N ARG A 84 -0.15 -12.91 1.64
CA ARG A 84 0.65 -14.05 2.13
C ARG A 84 2.14 -13.75 1.99
N GLY A 85 2.98 -14.41 2.79
CA GLY A 85 4.44 -14.36 2.63
C GLY A 85 4.86 -14.99 1.31
N GLY A 86 5.84 -14.42 0.61
CA GLY A 86 6.40 -14.96 -0.63
C GLY A 86 7.90 -15.19 -0.49
N GLY A 87 8.38 -16.40 -0.85
CA GLY A 87 9.78 -16.79 -0.67
C GLY A 87 10.77 -15.97 -1.52
N ALA A 88 10.32 -15.46 -2.67
CA ALA A 88 11.18 -14.68 -3.55
C ALA A 88 11.42 -13.23 -3.11
N ALA A 89 10.57 -12.66 -2.24
CA ALA A 89 10.67 -11.28 -1.77
C ALA A 89 10.09 -11.12 -0.34
N PRO A 90 10.70 -11.72 0.68
CA PRO A 90 10.11 -11.82 2.02
C PRO A 90 9.80 -10.47 2.66
N ALA A 91 10.77 -9.54 2.67
CA ALA A 91 10.56 -8.21 3.28
C ALA A 91 9.50 -7.40 2.53
N TYR A 92 9.49 -7.44 1.20
CA TYR A 92 8.43 -6.77 0.42
C TYR A 92 7.04 -7.30 0.81
N ASN A 93 6.82 -8.61 0.77
CA ASN A 93 5.53 -9.21 1.11
C ASN A 93 5.14 -8.89 2.56
N ALA A 94 6.07 -9.01 3.51
CA ALA A 94 5.84 -8.68 4.91
C ALA A 94 5.51 -7.20 5.10
N SER A 95 6.22 -6.28 4.42
CA SER A 95 5.94 -4.85 4.50
C SER A 95 4.56 -4.49 3.94
N LYS A 96 4.14 -5.14 2.86
CA LYS A 96 2.80 -4.96 2.29
C LYS A 96 1.70 -5.56 3.19
N ALA A 97 1.97 -6.65 3.91
CA ALA A 97 1.08 -7.19 4.92
C ALA A 97 0.93 -6.22 6.12
N TYR A 98 2.03 -5.61 6.57
CA TYR A 98 2.02 -4.54 7.56
C TYR A 98 1.10 -3.40 7.13
N GLN A 99 1.28 -2.86 5.91
CA GLN A 99 0.46 -1.76 5.38
C GLN A 99 -1.04 -2.11 5.32
N ILE A 100 -1.39 -3.34 4.91
CA ILE A 100 -2.77 -3.84 4.89
C ILE A 100 -3.39 -3.85 6.29
N ASN A 101 -2.66 -4.40 7.27
CA ASN A 101 -3.11 -4.48 8.66
C ASN A 101 -3.24 -3.08 9.28
N TYR A 102 -2.24 -2.22 9.04
CA TYR A 102 -2.24 -0.84 9.52
C TYR A 102 -3.44 -0.04 9.00
N ALA A 103 -3.70 -0.11 7.68
CA ALA A 103 -4.85 0.54 7.07
C ALA A 103 -6.19 0.02 7.62
N GLU A 104 -6.27 -1.26 8.00
CA GLU A 104 -7.45 -1.82 8.68
C GLU A 104 -7.64 -1.20 10.07
N GLY A 105 -6.56 -1.04 10.84
CA GLY A 105 -6.59 -0.34 12.13
C GLY A 105 -7.06 1.11 12.01
N LEU A 106 -6.56 1.83 11.00
CA LEU A 106 -7.01 3.21 10.76
C LEU A 106 -8.49 3.30 10.36
N ARG A 107 -9.02 2.35 9.58
CA ARG A 107 -10.47 2.27 9.30
C ARG A 107 -11.30 2.07 10.59
N GLN A 108 -10.81 1.21 11.49
CA GLN A 108 -11.46 0.99 12.77
C GLN A 108 -11.44 2.26 13.63
N ARG A 109 -10.30 2.97 13.65
CA ARG A 109 -10.16 4.26 14.36
C ARG A 109 -11.12 5.31 13.78
N ALA A 110 -11.17 5.46 12.44
CA ALA A 110 -12.07 6.39 11.77
C ALA A 110 -13.56 6.08 12.07
N ALA A 111 -13.94 4.80 12.08
CA ALA A 111 -15.31 4.41 12.42
C ALA A 111 -15.69 4.77 13.87
N LYS A 112 -14.74 4.68 14.81
CA LYS A 112 -14.96 5.03 16.22
C LYS A 112 -15.02 6.55 16.44
N SER A 113 -14.27 7.34 15.68
CA SER A 113 -14.26 8.81 15.80
C SER A 113 -15.55 9.46 15.27
N GLY A 114 -16.30 8.78 14.43
CA GLY A 114 -17.48 9.34 13.74
C GLY A 114 -17.15 10.38 12.66
N LEU A 115 -15.88 10.61 12.37
CA LEU A 115 -15.46 11.56 11.35
C LEU A 115 -15.66 11.01 9.94
N PRO A 116 -15.98 11.84 8.94
CA PRO A 116 -16.05 11.46 7.53
C PRO A 116 -14.64 11.28 6.94
N LEU A 117 -13.91 10.26 7.42
CA LEU A 117 -12.54 9.95 7.09
C LEU A 117 -12.42 8.53 6.52
N PRO A 118 -12.84 8.30 5.25
CA PRO A 118 -12.61 7.02 4.61
C PRO A 118 -11.11 6.75 4.43
N VAL A 119 -10.72 5.49 4.68
CA VAL A 119 -9.37 4.96 4.42
C VAL A 119 -9.50 3.87 3.37
N THR A 120 -8.98 4.14 2.17
CA THR A 120 -9.02 3.22 1.02
C THR A 120 -7.70 2.48 0.87
N ASP A 121 -7.73 1.17 0.98
CA ASP A 121 -6.61 0.27 0.73
C ASP A 121 -6.71 -0.29 -0.69
N ILE A 122 -5.83 0.18 -1.58
CA ILE A 122 -5.72 -0.29 -2.95
C ILE A 122 -4.70 -1.42 -3.01
N ARG A 123 -5.12 -2.57 -3.54
CA ARG A 123 -4.29 -3.79 -3.67
C ARG A 123 -4.09 -4.12 -5.14
N PRO A 124 -3.07 -3.57 -5.81
CA PRO A 124 -2.72 -3.98 -7.17
C PRO A 124 -2.18 -5.41 -7.20
N GLY A 125 -2.41 -6.10 -8.34
CA GLY A 125 -1.60 -7.23 -8.75
C GLY A 125 -0.34 -6.76 -9.48
N PHE A 126 0.18 -7.57 -10.41
CA PHE A 126 1.33 -7.16 -11.22
C PHE A 126 0.94 -6.03 -12.18
N VAL A 127 1.71 -4.95 -12.16
CA VAL A 127 1.55 -3.75 -12.99
C VAL A 127 2.80 -3.56 -13.82
N ALA A 128 2.66 -3.17 -15.08
CA ALA A 128 3.77 -2.95 -16.00
C ALA A 128 4.59 -1.71 -15.59
N THR A 129 5.41 -1.86 -14.56
CA THR A 129 6.33 -0.87 -14.01
C THR A 129 7.71 -1.51 -13.80
N GLU A 130 8.72 -0.69 -13.56
CA GLU A 130 10.09 -1.16 -13.25
C GLU A 130 10.14 -2.07 -12.00
N MET A 131 9.18 -1.96 -11.10
CA MET A 131 9.07 -2.81 -9.92
C MET A 131 8.59 -4.24 -10.24
N ALA A 132 7.98 -4.47 -11.41
CA ALA A 132 7.54 -5.79 -11.85
C ALA A 132 8.75 -6.58 -12.37
N LYS A 133 9.51 -7.20 -11.45
CA LYS A 133 10.73 -7.98 -11.74
C LYS A 133 10.46 -9.47 -11.57
N GLY A 134 11.25 -10.30 -12.28
CA GLY A 134 11.24 -11.76 -12.15
C GLY A 134 10.59 -12.48 -13.34
N GLU A 135 10.86 -13.79 -13.41
CA GLU A 135 10.25 -14.70 -14.39
C GLU A 135 8.87 -15.16 -13.91
N GLY A 136 8.02 -15.57 -14.84
CA GLY A 136 6.71 -16.13 -14.51
C GLY A 136 5.64 -15.13 -14.11
N LEU A 137 5.85 -13.82 -14.35
CA LEU A 137 4.82 -12.82 -14.12
C LEU A 137 3.61 -13.10 -15.03
N PHE A 138 2.46 -13.30 -14.41
CA PHE A 138 1.20 -13.51 -15.13
C PHE A 138 0.24 -12.35 -14.91
N TRP A 139 -0.60 -12.08 -15.91
CA TRP A 139 -1.60 -11.00 -15.86
C TRP A 139 -1.03 -9.63 -15.47
N VAL A 140 0.15 -9.30 -15.98
CA VAL A 140 0.73 -7.97 -15.86
C VAL A 140 -0.20 -6.97 -16.53
N MET A 141 -0.64 -5.97 -15.79
CA MET A 141 -1.64 -5.02 -16.26
C MET A 141 -0.99 -3.72 -16.70
N PRO A 142 -1.46 -3.12 -17.81
CA PRO A 142 -1.04 -1.77 -18.19
C PRO A 142 -1.36 -0.76 -17.08
N VAL A 143 -0.45 0.19 -16.86
CA VAL A 143 -0.57 1.22 -15.82
C VAL A 143 -1.91 1.95 -15.89
N ASP A 144 -2.33 2.38 -17.08
CA ASP A 144 -3.57 3.14 -17.29
C ASP A 144 -4.81 2.38 -16.77
N ARG A 145 -4.87 1.06 -17.03
CA ARG A 145 -5.98 0.23 -16.54
C ARG A 145 -6.01 0.11 -15.01
N VAL A 146 -4.83 0.09 -14.40
CA VAL A 146 -4.72 0.07 -12.94
C VAL A 146 -5.14 1.43 -12.38
N VAL A 147 -4.66 2.54 -12.96
CA VAL A 147 -5.03 3.90 -12.57
C VAL A 147 -6.54 4.13 -12.68
N GLU A 148 -7.19 3.74 -13.78
CA GLU A 148 -8.65 3.79 -13.90
C GLU A 148 -9.36 3.07 -12.74
N GLY A 149 -8.83 1.91 -12.35
CA GLY A 149 -9.35 1.12 -11.22
C GLY A 149 -9.18 1.84 -9.88
N ILE A 150 -8.01 2.45 -9.66
CA ILE A 150 -7.68 3.25 -8.46
C ILE A 150 -8.63 4.45 -8.36
N VAL A 151 -8.71 5.27 -9.41
CA VAL A 151 -9.58 6.46 -9.44
C VAL A 151 -11.05 6.10 -9.17
N ARG A 152 -11.53 5.00 -9.75
CA ARG A 152 -12.88 4.49 -9.50
C ARG A 152 -13.09 4.07 -8.05
N ALA A 153 -12.09 3.45 -7.42
CA ALA A 153 -12.15 3.05 -6.01
C ALA A 153 -12.16 4.27 -5.08
N ILE A 154 -11.33 5.27 -5.36
CA ILE A 154 -11.27 6.55 -4.63
C ILE A 154 -12.62 7.27 -4.70
N ARG A 155 -13.15 7.50 -5.91
CA ARG A 155 -14.45 8.16 -6.10
C ARG A 155 -15.59 7.47 -5.37
N ARG A 156 -15.54 6.14 -5.23
CA ARG A 156 -16.53 5.33 -4.51
C ARG A 156 -16.23 5.15 -3.03
N ARG A 157 -15.18 5.74 -2.52
CA ARG A 157 -14.71 5.63 -1.12
C ARG A 157 -14.66 4.18 -0.64
N ARG A 158 -14.11 3.27 -1.48
CA ARG A 158 -14.03 1.84 -1.15
C ARG A 158 -13.04 1.62 -0.02
N SER A 159 -13.43 0.85 1.00
CA SER A 159 -12.51 0.46 2.08
C SER A 159 -11.35 -0.39 1.58
N VAL A 160 -11.63 -1.35 0.67
CA VAL A 160 -10.62 -2.20 0.03
C VAL A 160 -10.93 -2.34 -1.45
N ALA A 161 -9.92 -2.23 -2.29
CA ALA A 161 -10.05 -2.43 -3.73
C ALA A 161 -8.89 -3.24 -4.31
N VAL A 162 -9.14 -4.48 -4.69
CA VAL A 162 -8.21 -5.25 -5.53
C VAL A 162 -8.34 -4.76 -6.97
N VAL A 163 -7.28 -4.23 -7.52
CA VAL A 163 -7.18 -3.75 -8.90
C VAL A 163 -6.13 -4.57 -9.68
N THR A 164 -6.48 -5.13 -10.83
CA THR A 164 -7.75 -5.06 -11.57
C THR A 164 -8.71 -6.17 -11.18
N ARG A 165 -9.93 -6.22 -11.78
CA ARG A 165 -10.94 -7.24 -11.44
C ARG A 165 -10.42 -8.68 -11.57
N ARG A 166 -9.53 -8.97 -12.53
CA ARG A 166 -8.91 -10.28 -12.74
C ARG A 166 -8.16 -10.77 -11.51
N TRP A 167 -7.54 -9.88 -10.75
CA TRP A 167 -6.79 -10.21 -9.54
C TRP A 167 -7.66 -10.53 -8.31
N ARG A 168 -8.99 -10.32 -8.37
CA ARG A 168 -9.86 -10.59 -7.22
C ARG A 168 -9.92 -12.07 -6.85
N LEU A 169 -10.06 -12.95 -7.87
CA LEU A 169 -10.10 -14.38 -7.62
C LEU A 169 -8.75 -14.92 -7.14
N PRO A 170 -7.60 -14.63 -7.80
CA PRO A 170 -6.29 -15.00 -7.27
C PRO A 170 -6.02 -14.48 -5.86
N ALA A 171 -6.34 -13.22 -5.58
CA ALA A 171 -6.17 -12.65 -4.26
C ALA A 171 -6.98 -13.39 -3.19
N TRP A 172 -8.23 -13.77 -3.51
CA TRP A 172 -9.06 -14.56 -2.61
C TRP A 172 -8.49 -15.96 -2.42
N LEU A 173 -8.07 -16.63 -3.49
CA LEU A 173 -7.45 -17.96 -3.43
C LEU A 173 -6.16 -17.94 -2.59
N ILE A 174 -5.24 -17.01 -2.85
CA ILE A 174 -3.99 -16.85 -2.11
C ILE A 174 -4.27 -16.68 -0.63
N ARG A 175 -5.22 -15.82 -0.27
CA ARG A 175 -5.55 -15.54 1.13
C ARG A 175 -6.10 -16.75 1.88
N HIS A 176 -6.91 -17.60 1.24
CA HIS A 176 -7.62 -18.70 1.88
C HIS A 176 -7.01 -20.08 1.62
N MET A 177 -5.94 -20.15 0.84
CA MET A 177 -5.28 -21.41 0.50
C MET A 177 -4.67 -22.07 1.74
N PRO A 178 -4.90 -23.38 1.98
CA PRO A 178 -4.27 -24.12 3.06
C PRO A 178 -2.74 -24.05 2.97
N GLU A 179 -2.07 -23.97 4.12
CA GLU A 179 -0.62 -23.85 4.21
C GLU A 179 0.12 -25.00 3.50
N CYS A 180 -0.40 -26.23 3.63
CA CYS A 180 0.20 -27.41 3.00
C CYS A 180 0.23 -27.35 1.48
N ILE A 181 -0.67 -26.57 0.85
CA ILE A 181 -0.68 -26.32 -0.60
C ILE A 181 0.21 -25.11 -0.91
N TYR A 182 0.02 -24.00 -0.19
CA TYR A 182 0.73 -22.75 -0.44
C TYR A 182 2.25 -22.89 -0.43
N ARG A 183 2.81 -23.57 0.56
CA ARG A 183 4.26 -23.77 0.70
C ARG A 183 4.92 -24.55 -0.47
N LYS A 184 4.12 -25.19 -1.34
CA LYS A 184 4.59 -25.92 -2.53
C LYS A 184 4.53 -25.08 -3.81
N MET A 185 4.02 -23.84 -3.72
CA MET A 185 3.81 -22.98 -4.89
C MET A 185 4.95 -21.97 -5.12
N GLY A 186 5.95 -21.92 -4.24
CA GLY A 186 7.11 -21.04 -4.33
C GLY A 186 8.33 -21.69 -4.93
#